data_8f28998b6642eebba02e08723b98c5a0
#
_entry.id   8f28998b6642eebba02e08723b98c5a0
#
_cell.length_a   1.000
_cell.length_b   1.000
_cell.length_c   1.000
_cell.angle_alpha   90.00
_cell.angle_beta   90.00
_cell.angle_gamma   90.00
#
_symmetry.space_group_name_H-M   'P 1'
#
loop_
_entity.id
_entity.type
_entity.pdbx_description
1 polymer ?
#
loop_
_entity_poly.entity_id
_entity_poly.type
_entity_poly.pdbx_seq_one_letter_code
_entity_poly.pdbx_strand_id
1 'polypeptide(L)'
;MREMEYLEELTSRYPVLEAVKGDVLAAYEILRDCYAGGGKVMIAGNGGSCADSEHIVGELMKGFAKRRPVSGEFAAALKKADEKRGEELASCLQGGLPAIALTGHAGLSTAFLNDVNGEMIYAQQLYGYGKKGDVFMGISTSGNAENVMYAVAVAKASGIKTVGLKIGR
;
A
#
# COMPACT_ATOMS: atom_id res chain seq x y z
N MET A 1 -8.42 20.17 7.23
CA MET A 1 -7.55 21.37 7.38
C MET A 1 -6.07 21.01 7.37
N ARG A 2 -5.59 20.07 8.21
CA ARG A 2 -4.16 19.67 8.18
C ARG A 2 -3.68 19.06 6.86
N GLU A 3 -4.54 18.32 6.17
CA GLU A 3 -4.22 17.69 4.88
C GLU A 3 -3.85 18.72 3.82
N MET A 4 -4.58 19.82 3.78
CA MET A 4 -4.31 20.92 2.82
C MET A 4 -2.99 21.61 3.13
N GLU A 5 -2.62 21.78 4.40
CA GLU A 5 -1.32 22.36 4.78
C GLU A 5 -0.16 21.50 4.29
N TYR A 6 -0.25 20.16 4.41
CA TYR A 6 0.78 19.25 3.87
C TYR A 6 0.83 19.26 2.34
N LEU A 7 -0.32 19.39 1.69
CA LEU A 7 -0.38 19.47 0.23
C LEU A 7 0.24 20.78 -0.30
N GLU A 8 -0.05 21.91 0.37
CA GLU A 8 0.60 23.18 0.07
C GLU A 8 2.11 23.14 0.32
N GLU A 9 2.56 22.53 1.42
CA GLU A 9 3.98 22.33 1.69
C GLU A 9 4.63 21.47 0.59
N LEU A 10 3.98 20.40 0.15
CA LEU A 10 4.48 19.53 -0.92
C LEU A 10 4.69 20.31 -2.23
N THR A 11 3.68 21.04 -2.67
CA THR A 11 3.76 21.80 -3.93
C THR A 11 4.67 23.02 -3.83
N SER A 12 4.81 23.61 -2.65
CA SER A 12 5.81 24.66 -2.39
C SER A 12 7.25 24.14 -2.51
N ARG A 13 7.52 22.95 -1.98
CA ARG A 13 8.84 22.30 -2.11
C ARG A 13 9.11 21.79 -3.52
N TYR A 14 8.08 21.30 -4.19
CA TYR A 14 8.18 20.70 -5.52
C TYR A 14 7.13 21.31 -6.47
N PRO A 15 7.40 22.52 -7.01
CA PRO A 15 6.42 23.24 -7.85
C PRO A 15 5.92 22.46 -9.07
N VAL A 16 6.72 21.53 -9.58
CA VAL A 16 6.31 20.63 -10.69
C VAL A 16 5.07 19.80 -10.34
N LEU A 17 4.80 19.55 -9.07
CA LEU A 17 3.63 18.77 -8.61
C LEU A 17 2.35 19.61 -8.54
N GLU A 18 2.41 20.93 -8.73
CA GLU A 18 1.19 21.76 -8.74
C GLU A 18 0.20 21.31 -9.82
N ALA A 19 0.70 20.86 -10.97
CA ALA A 19 -0.13 20.36 -12.07
C ALA A 19 -0.94 19.10 -11.71
N VAL A 20 -0.51 18.31 -10.72
CA VAL A 20 -1.15 17.07 -10.27
C VAL A 20 -1.66 17.13 -8.83
N LYS A 21 -1.70 18.33 -8.25
CA LYS A 21 -2.13 18.57 -6.86
C LYS A 21 -3.52 17.97 -6.57
N GLY A 22 -4.46 18.11 -7.51
CA GLY A 22 -5.80 17.53 -7.40
C GLY A 22 -5.78 16.01 -7.38
N ASP A 23 -4.94 15.38 -8.20
CA ASP A 23 -4.79 13.92 -8.25
C ASP A 23 -4.16 13.37 -6.96
N VAL A 24 -3.17 14.09 -6.40
CA VAL A 24 -2.56 13.74 -5.10
C VAL A 24 -3.61 13.78 -3.99
N LEU A 25 -4.46 14.82 -3.97
CA LEU A 25 -5.54 14.92 -2.99
C LEU A 25 -6.55 13.78 -3.16
N ALA A 26 -6.96 13.48 -4.39
CA ALA A 26 -7.90 12.39 -4.68
C ALA A 26 -7.33 11.03 -4.27
N ALA A 27 -6.05 10.77 -4.53
CA ALA A 27 -5.36 9.56 -4.10
C ALA A 27 -5.32 9.46 -2.56
N TYR A 28 -4.98 10.55 -1.87
CA TYR A 28 -5.03 10.61 -0.41
C TYR A 28 -6.42 10.28 0.14
N GLU A 29 -7.48 10.86 -0.42
CA GLU A 29 -8.86 10.60 0.02
C GLU A 29 -9.25 9.14 -0.17
N ILE A 30 -8.88 8.52 -1.29
CA ILE A 30 -9.09 7.09 -1.54
C ILE A 30 -8.41 6.23 -0.47
N LEU A 31 -7.16 6.53 -0.12
CA LEU A 31 -6.40 5.82 0.90
C LEU A 31 -6.97 6.03 2.30
N ARG A 32 -7.32 7.27 2.65
CA ARG A 32 -7.97 7.61 3.92
C ARG A 32 -9.27 6.82 4.12
N ASP A 33 -10.13 6.82 3.11
CA ASP A 33 -11.42 6.14 3.16
C ASP A 33 -11.28 4.62 3.24
N CYS A 34 -10.27 4.06 2.55
CA CYS A 34 -9.91 2.65 2.65
C CYS A 34 -9.57 2.27 4.09
N TYR A 35 -8.67 2.99 4.73
CA TYR A 35 -8.27 2.70 6.10
C TYR A 35 -9.37 3.00 7.12
N ALA A 36 -10.17 4.04 6.92
CA ALA A 36 -11.34 4.32 7.76
C ALA A 36 -12.38 3.19 7.69
N GLY A 37 -12.48 2.51 6.55
CA GLY A 37 -13.33 1.34 6.34
C GLY A 37 -12.71 0.01 6.80
N GLY A 38 -11.51 0.01 7.38
CA GLY A 38 -10.81 -1.22 7.79
C GLY A 38 -10.20 -2.01 6.63
N GLY A 39 -10.03 -1.38 5.46
CA GLY A 39 -9.40 -1.96 4.30
C GLY A 39 -7.86 -1.95 4.37
N LYS A 40 -7.24 -2.47 3.32
CA LYS A 40 -5.79 -2.50 3.13
C LYS A 40 -5.40 -1.97 1.75
N VAL A 41 -4.14 -1.59 1.62
CA VAL A 41 -3.53 -1.19 0.35
C VAL A 41 -2.64 -2.31 -0.17
N MET A 42 -2.81 -2.66 -1.45
CA MET A 42 -1.94 -3.61 -2.15
C MET A 42 -1.19 -2.86 -3.24
N ILE A 43 0.13 -3.03 -3.30
CA ILE A 43 0.99 -2.23 -4.17
C ILE A 43 1.79 -3.15 -5.07
N ALA A 44 1.91 -2.79 -6.34
CA ALA A 44 2.74 -3.51 -7.30
C ALA A 44 3.47 -2.57 -8.26
N GLY A 45 4.65 -2.98 -8.68
CA GLY A 45 5.48 -2.33 -9.68
C GLY A 45 6.67 -3.20 -10.05
N ASN A 46 7.40 -2.85 -11.09
CA ASN A 46 8.52 -3.63 -11.61
C ASN A 46 9.85 -2.90 -11.41
N GLY A 47 10.95 -3.62 -11.27
CA GLY A 47 12.29 -3.03 -11.15
C GLY A 47 12.40 -2.04 -10.00
N GLY A 48 12.73 -0.77 -10.27
CA GLY A 48 12.75 0.29 -9.26
C GLY A 48 11.41 0.49 -8.58
N SER A 49 10.31 0.42 -9.34
CA SER A 49 8.95 0.51 -8.77
C SER A 49 8.57 -0.69 -7.89
N CYS A 50 9.26 -1.83 -8.04
CA CYS A 50 9.15 -2.94 -7.08
C CYS A 50 9.73 -2.53 -5.72
N ALA A 51 10.95 -1.97 -5.72
CA ALA A 51 11.58 -1.47 -4.50
C ALA A 51 10.77 -0.32 -3.85
N ASP A 52 10.21 0.58 -4.66
CA ASP A 52 9.31 1.64 -4.17
C ASP A 52 8.05 1.04 -3.50
N SER A 53 7.46 -0.02 -4.09
CA SER A 53 6.30 -0.70 -3.51
C SER A 53 6.60 -1.27 -2.13
N GLU A 54 7.74 -1.91 -1.97
CA GLU A 54 8.19 -2.49 -0.69
C GLU A 54 8.51 -1.40 0.33
N HIS A 55 9.16 -0.31 -0.08
CA HIS A 55 9.46 0.83 0.77
C HIS A 55 8.16 1.50 1.28
N ILE A 56 7.21 1.78 0.39
CA ILE A 56 5.92 2.38 0.77
C ILE A 56 5.18 1.49 1.78
N VAL A 57 5.17 0.18 1.57
CA VAL A 57 4.56 -0.77 2.52
C VAL A 57 5.27 -0.71 3.87
N GLY A 58 6.60 -0.65 3.90
CA GLY A 58 7.38 -0.49 5.14
C GLY A 58 6.99 0.76 5.92
N GLU A 59 6.84 1.90 5.24
CA GLU A 59 6.44 3.18 5.86
C GLU A 59 4.98 3.19 6.33
N LEU A 60 4.09 2.48 5.64
CA LEU A 60 2.69 2.33 6.07
C LEU A 60 2.56 1.41 7.29
N MET A 61 3.31 0.32 7.33
CA MET A 61 3.28 -0.68 8.40
C MET A 61 3.99 -0.21 9.69
N LYS A 62 4.92 0.72 9.58
CA LYS A 62 5.69 1.31 10.68
C LYS A 62 5.64 2.84 10.60
N GLY A 63 5.58 3.54 11.73
CA GLY A 63 5.66 5.01 11.75
C GLY A 63 7.05 5.51 11.36
N PHE A 64 7.13 6.50 10.45
CA PHE A 64 8.35 7.22 10.11
C PHE A 64 8.52 8.46 11.00
N ALA A 65 7.84 9.57 10.67
CA ALA A 65 7.94 10.83 11.42
C ALA A 65 7.15 10.81 12.74
N LYS A 66 6.09 10.01 12.83
CA LYS A 66 5.24 9.91 14.02
C LYS A 66 5.10 8.46 14.42
N ARG A 67 5.56 8.13 15.62
CA ARG A 67 5.32 6.83 16.22
C ARG A 67 3.81 6.66 16.48
N ARG A 68 3.27 5.51 16.08
CA ARG A 68 1.88 5.12 16.35
C ARG A 68 1.87 3.98 17.36
N PRO A 69 1.84 4.24 18.68
CA PRO A 69 1.82 3.16 19.66
C PRO A 69 0.58 2.29 19.48
N VAL A 70 0.65 1.03 19.91
CA VAL A 70 -0.53 0.17 20.00
C VAL A 70 -1.54 0.72 21.01
N SER A 71 -2.81 0.34 20.87
CA SER A 71 -3.84 0.78 21.83
C SER A 71 -3.58 0.20 23.22
N GLY A 72 -4.03 0.93 24.27
CA GLY A 72 -3.90 0.44 25.65
C GLY A 72 -4.61 -0.90 25.87
N GLU A 73 -5.74 -1.13 25.21
CA GLU A 73 -6.47 -2.40 25.24
C GLU A 73 -5.63 -3.54 24.65
N PHE A 74 -5.01 -3.33 23.49
CA PHE A 74 -4.15 -4.34 22.87
C PHE A 74 -2.88 -4.59 23.68
N ALA A 75 -2.29 -3.54 24.28
CA ALA A 75 -1.15 -3.67 25.18
C ALA A 75 -1.49 -4.54 26.40
N ALA A 76 -2.67 -4.34 27.00
CA ALA A 76 -3.14 -5.17 28.12
C ALA A 76 -3.38 -6.63 27.67
N ALA A 77 -3.95 -6.83 26.47
CA ALA A 77 -4.15 -8.17 25.91
C ALA A 77 -2.83 -8.90 25.67
N LEU A 78 -1.79 -8.20 25.17
CA LEU A 78 -0.45 -8.77 24.99
C LEU A 78 0.16 -9.24 26.33
N LYS A 79 0.08 -8.43 27.38
CA LYS A 79 0.58 -8.80 28.71
C LYS A 79 -0.16 -10.01 29.29
N LYS A 80 -1.44 -10.12 29.04
CA LYS A 80 -2.25 -11.28 29.45
C LYS A 80 -1.93 -12.54 28.63
N ALA A 81 -1.62 -12.40 27.35
CA ALA A 81 -1.29 -13.51 26.46
C ALA A 81 0.09 -14.10 26.74
N ASP A 82 1.07 -13.26 27.06
CA ASP A 82 2.43 -13.67 27.40
C ASP A 82 3.02 -12.71 28.45
N GLU A 83 3.06 -13.14 29.69
CA GLU A 83 3.55 -12.32 30.82
C GLU A 83 5.02 -11.89 30.60
N LYS A 84 5.84 -12.75 30.03
CA LYS A 84 7.27 -12.49 29.83
C LYS A 84 7.55 -11.52 28.67
N ARG A 85 6.82 -11.65 27.53
CA ARG A 85 7.07 -10.90 26.28
C ARG A 85 6.09 -9.77 26.08
N GLY A 86 4.94 -9.79 26.74
CA GLY A 86 3.84 -8.85 26.49
C GLY A 86 4.20 -7.39 26.75
N GLU A 87 5.03 -7.11 27.75
CA GLU A 87 5.51 -5.74 28.03
C GLU A 87 6.41 -5.22 26.89
N GLU A 88 7.38 -6.02 26.47
CA GLU A 88 8.28 -5.67 25.37
C GLU A 88 7.51 -5.50 24.05
N LEU A 89 6.61 -6.43 23.72
CA LEU A 89 5.74 -6.33 22.55
C LEU A 89 4.90 -5.05 22.56
N ALA A 90 4.27 -4.73 23.69
CA ALA A 90 3.45 -3.52 23.83
C ALA A 90 4.27 -2.24 23.67
N SER A 91 5.55 -2.25 24.09
CA SER A 91 6.45 -1.10 23.97
C SER A 91 7.04 -0.92 22.56
N CYS A 92 7.24 -2.01 21.83
CA CYS A 92 7.96 -2.02 20.53
C CYS A 92 7.02 -2.01 19.33
N LEU A 93 5.87 -2.68 19.41
CA LEU A 93 4.91 -2.72 18.30
C LEU A 93 4.30 -1.35 18.02
N GLN A 94 3.95 -1.14 16.76
CA GLN A 94 3.32 0.10 16.30
C GLN A 94 2.02 -0.21 15.55
N GLY A 95 1.07 0.71 15.62
CA GLY A 95 -0.15 0.66 14.83
C GLY A 95 0.18 0.80 13.35
N GLY A 96 0.17 -0.30 12.61
CA GLY A 96 0.39 -0.32 11.17
C GLY A 96 -0.87 0.10 10.41
N LEU A 97 -0.68 0.71 9.24
CA LEU A 97 -1.70 0.83 8.22
C LEU A 97 -1.58 -0.40 7.31
N PRO A 98 -2.59 -1.30 7.24
CA PRO A 98 -2.45 -2.56 6.54
C PRO A 98 -2.08 -2.38 5.08
N ALA A 99 -0.91 -2.87 4.68
CA ALA A 99 -0.42 -2.78 3.32
C ALA A 99 0.37 -4.03 2.93
N ILE A 100 0.32 -4.42 1.66
CA ILE A 100 1.01 -5.58 1.10
C ILE A 100 1.68 -5.18 -0.21
N ALA A 101 3.00 -5.40 -0.33
CA ALA A 101 3.68 -5.37 -1.61
C ALA A 101 3.48 -6.71 -2.31
N LEU A 102 2.86 -6.70 -3.49
CA LEU A 102 2.63 -7.91 -4.28
C LEU A 102 3.91 -8.40 -4.99
N THR A 103 5.03 -7.74 -4.73
CA THR A 103 6.34 -7.99 -5.34
C THR A 103 7.14 -9.07 -4.62
N GLY A 104 6.86 -9.33 -3.35
CA GLY A 104 7.69 -10.17 -2.48
C GLY A 104 7.37 -11.67 -2.50
N HIS A 105 6.37 -12.14 -3.25
CA HIS A 105 5.96 -13.56 -3.22
C HIS A 105 6.70 -14.40 -4.26
N ALA A 106 7.99 -14.64 -4.02
CA ALA A 106 8.87 -15.35 -4.96
C ALA A 106 8.33 -16.73 -5.39
N GLY A 107 7.81 -17.53 -4.45
CA GLY A 107 7.26 -18.86 -4.77
C GLY A 107 6.09 -18.82 -5.74
N LEU A 108 5.11 -17.94 -5.51
CA LEU A 108 3.98 -17.78 -6.43
C LEU A 108 4.41 -17.20 -7.77
N SER A 109 5.30 -16.19 -7.75
CA SER A 109 5.76 -15.54 -8.98
C SER A 109 6.48 -16.52 -9.89
N THR A 110 7.36 -17.35 -9.35
CA THR A 110 8.08 -18.37 -10.15
C THR A 110 7.16 -19.49 -10.64
N ALA A 111 6.18 -19.92 -9.83
CA ALA A 111 5.18 -20.89 -10.24
C ALA A 111 4.31 -20.36 -11.40
N PHE A 112 3.80 -19.11 -11.26
CA PHE A 112 3.00 -18.50 -12.32
C PHE A 112 3.80 -18.26 -13.62
N LEU A 113 5.07 -17.88 -13.48
CA LEU A 113 5.96 -17.71 -14.63
C LEU A 113 6.14 -19.05 -15.39
N ASN A 114 6.28 -20.17 -14.67
CA ASN A 114 6.53 -21.49 -15.26
C ASN A 114 5.25 -22.18 -15.75
N ASP A 115 4.18 -22.13 -14.97
CA ASP A 115 3.02 -23.01 -15.15
C ASP A 115 1.82 -22.33 -15.82
N VAL A 116 1.73 -20.99 -15.77
CA VAL A 116 0.55 -20.24 -16.23
C VAL A 116 0.94 -19.07 -17.15
N ASN A 117 1.22 -17.93 -16.59
CA ASN A 117 1.62 -16.71 -17.27
C ASN A 117 2.23 -15.71 -16.28
N GLY A 118 3.51 -15.39 -16.45
CA GLY A 118 4.24 -14.46 -15.59
C GLY A 118 3.65 -13.04 -15.53
N GLU A 119 2.94 -12.60 -16.57
CA GLU A 119 2.26 -11.30 -16.57
C GLU A 119 1.06 -11.23 -15.60
N MET A 120 0.59 -12.36 -15.11
CA MET A 120 -0.58 -12.41 -14.21
C MET A 120 -0.21 -12.51 -12.72
N ILE A 121 1.06 -12.42 -12.35
CA ILE A 121 1.53 -12.61 -10.96
C ILE A 121 0.88 -11.65 -9.95
N TYR A 122 0.71 -10.38 -10.33
CA TYR A 122 0.04 -9.39 -9.49
C TYR A 122 -1.48 -9.55 -9.50
N ALA A 123 -2.04 -9.87 -10.65
CA ALA A 123 -3.46 -10.13 -10.81
C ALA A 123 -3.92 -11.30 -9.94
N GLN A 124 -3.17 -12.41 -9.91
CA GLN A 124 -3.47 -13.57 -9.08
C GLN A 124 -3.42 -13.24 -7.58
N GLN A 125 -2.39 -12.53 -7.15
CA GLN A 125 -2.28 -12.14 -5.75
C GLN A 125 -3.40 -11.17 -5.35
N LEU A 126 -3.72 -10.21 -6.23
CA LEU A 126 -4.80 -9.27 -5.99
C LEU A 126 -6.16 -9.98 -5.89
N TYR A 127 -6.42 -10.97 -6.76
CA TYR A 127 -7.62 -11.80 -6.69
C TYR A 127 -7.71 -12.59 -5.37
N GLY A 128 -6.58 -13.14 -4.91
CA GLY A 128 -6.53 -13.94 -3.67
C GLY A 128 -6.65 -13.11 -2.39
N TYR A 129 -6.07 -11.92 -2.35
CA TYR A 129 -6.00 -11.09 -1.13
C TYR A 129 -7.03 -9.96 -1.09
N GLY A 130 -7.50 -9.51 -2.25
CA GLY A 130 -8.29 -8.31 -2.39
C GLY A 130 -9.75 -8.49 -2.03
N LYS A 131 -10.32 -7.46 -1.40
CA LYS A 131 -11.75 -7.38 -1.05
C LYS A 131 -12.27 -6.00 -1.43
N LYS A 132 -13.58 -5.92 -1.65
CA LYS A 132 -14.25 -4.62 -1.80
C LYS A 132 -13.96 -3.72 -0.59
N GLY A 133 -13.58 -2.49 -0.85
CA GLY A 133 -13.13 -1.53 0.18
C GLY A 133 -11.60 -1.42 0.30
N ASP A 134 -10.84 -2.37 -0.26
CA ASP A 134 -9.39 -2.25 -0.40
C ASP A 134 -9.00 -1.29 -1.54
N VAL A 135 -7.72 -0.97 -1.61
CA VAL A 135 -7.11 -0.18 -2.69
C VAL A 135 -5.97 -0.97 -3.33
N PHE A 136 -5.91 -0.94 -4.66
CA PHE A 136 -4.74 -1.36 -5.42
C PHE A 136 -3.98 -0.14 -5.92
N MET A 137 -2.69 -0.05 -5.64
CA MET A 137 -1.79 0.97 -6.18
C MET A 137 -0.82 0.34 -7.17
N GLY A 138 -0.90 0.76 -8.43
CA GLY A 138 0.02 0.34 -9.48
C GLY A 138 1.08 1.40 -9.73
N ILE A 139 2.37 1.04 -9.69
CA ILE A 139 3.49 1.92 -9.99
C ILE A 139 4.12 1.50 -11.31
N SER A 140 4.14 2.39 -12.30
CA SER A 140 4.72 2.11 -13.61
C SER A 140 5.32 3.37 -14.22
N THR A 141 6.61 3.33 -14.55
CA THR A 141 7.29 4.46 -15.21
C THR A 141 6.71 4.77 -16.58
N SER A 142 6.45 3.75 -17.41
CA SER A 142 5.83 3.90 -18.73
C SER A 142 4.32 4.08 -18.69
N GLY A 143 3.66 3.63 -17.60
CA GLY A 143 2.21 3.53 -17.51
C GLY A 143 1.60 2.34 -18.27
N ASN A 144 2.43 1.48 -18.90
CA ASN A 144 2.00 0.41 -19.81
C ASN A 144 2.51 -0.99 -19.38
N ALA A 145 2.88 -1.18 -18.12
CA ALA A 145 3.33 -2.49 -17.64
C ALA A 145 2.15 -3.47 -17.61
N GLU A 146 2.17 -4.49 -18.47
CA GLU A 146 1.08 -5.45 -18.65
C GLU A 146 0.66 -6.14 -17.36
N ASN A 147 1.61 -6.60 -16.58
CA ASN A 147 1.31 -7.25 -15.30
C ASN A 147 0.59 -6.33 -14.29
N VAL A 148 0.87 -5.02 -14.32
CA VAL A 148 0.14 -4.01 -13.54
C VAL A 148 -1.26 -3.81 -14.13
N MET A 149 -1.41 -3.78 -15.46
CA MET A 149 -2.70 -3.63 -16.13
C MET A 149 -3.63 -4.83 -15.89
N TYR A 150 -3.12 -6.06 -15.87
CA TYR A 150 -3.90 -7.23 -15.46
C TYR A 150 -4.43 -7.10 -14.02
N ALA A 151 -3.59 -6.61 -13.10
CA ALA A 151 -4.03 -6.35 -11.72
C ALA A 151 -5.10 -5.24 -11.64
N VAL A 152 -4.99 -4.18 -12.44
CA VAL A 152 -6.02 -3.13 -12.55
C VAL A 152 -7.36 -3.71 -13.04
N ALA A 153 -7.34 -4.63 -14.01
CA ALA A 153 -8.55 -5.29 -14.48
C ALA A 153 -9.22 -6.12 -13.38
N VAL A 154 -8.43 -6.88 -12.60
CA VAL A 154 -8.93 -7.64 -11.44
C VAL A 154 -9.47 -6.71 -10.37
N ALA A 155 -8.78 -5.61 -10.06
CA ALA A 155 -9.25 -4.61 -9.09
C ALA A 155 -10.64 -4.08 -9.47
N LYS A 156 -10.81 -3.66 -10.72
CA LYS A 156 -12.09 -3.16 -11.23
C LYS A 156 -13.21 -4.21 -11.13
N ALA A 157 -12.93 -5.44 -11.54
CA ALA A 157 -13.90 -6.54 -11.48
C ALA A 157 -14.31 -6.88 -10.04
N SER A 158 -13.40 -6.70 -9.06
CA SER A 158 -13.62 -6.97 -7.64
C SER A 158 -14.17 -5.78 -6.85
N GLY A 159 -14.40 -4.63 -7.50
CA GLY A 159 -14.85 -3.40 -6.84
C GLY A 159 -13.80 -2.78 -5.89
N ILE A 160 -12.52 -3.05 -6.17
CA ILE A 160 -11.36 -2.48 -5.48
C ILE A 160 -11.01 -1.15 -6.15
N LYS A 161 -10.85 -0.07 -5.39
CA LYS A 161 -10.41 1.22 -5.93
C LYS A 161 -8.95 1.14 -6.40
N THR A 162 -8.63 1.91 -7.44
CA THR A 162 -7.28 1.91 -7.99
C THR A 162 -6.65 3.28 -7.92
N VAL A 163 -5.35 3.33 -7.59
CA VAL A 163 -4.48 4.50 -7.69
C VAL A 163 -3.33 4.15 -8.62
N GLY A 164 -3.06 4.98 -9.61
CA GLY A 164 -1.92 4.83 -10.52
C GLY A 164 -0.84 5.87 -10.21
N LEU A 165 0.40 5.43 -10.03
CA LEU A 165 1.57 6.31 -9.98
C LEU A 165 2.40 6.09 -11.25
N LYS A 166 2.37 7.07 -12.14
CA LYS A 166 3.19 7.10 -13.34
C LYS A 166 4.35 8.06 -13.15
N ILE A 167 5.57 7.56 -13.37
CA ILE A 167 6.79 8.35 -13.29
C ILE A 167 7.31 8.53 -14.72
N GLY A 168 7.22 9.71 -15.25
CA GLY A 168 7.71 10.02 -16.61
C GLY A 168 6.73 10.87 -17.41
N ARG A 169 7.22 11.34 -18.56
CA ARG A 169 6.50 12.24 -19.48
C ARG A 169 5.32 11.56 -20.14
#